data_918d59616bade6e1f8d8e6939d77f9ab
#
_entry.id   918d59616bade6e1f8d8e6939d77f9ab
#
_cell.length_a   1.000
_cell.length_b   1.000
_cell.length_c   1.000
_cell.angle_alpha   90.00
_cell.angle_beta   90.00
_cell.angle_gamma   90.00
#
_symmetry.space_group_name_H-M   'P 1'
#
loop_
_entity.id
_entity.type
_entity.pdbx_description
1 polymer ?
#
loop_
_entity_poly.entity_id
_entity_poly.type
_entity_poly.pdbx_seq_one_letter_code
_entity_poly.pdbx_strand_id
1 'polypeptide(L)'
;MHAESPHHWKSGLGAIDGRRKHQTEDHQHGSCSTRNQVRVDTASVTPEEHHRAIAVKWRASLARERILRKQNGELLLTQRARSLEFEHRLFNGLQLIVSALLLQCRTATAPVAAQLGIAAGRISAFGRVHRRLQLVDYQDKVEIKRHLQELCDDLADLLFHDQFNKTIVVQSPNYEIPATLALPLGLIVNELITNSVKHAKSDITVRFESITPVSHSISVLDDGPGLPGGFDSADSKGLGMQIVQALVKEIGGELRFLTGINGRGTHVTLTFYLPGFQIPPMQ
;
A
#
# COMPACT_ATOMS: atom_id res chain seq x y z
N MET A 1 -51.44 1.44 10.04
CA MET A 1 -51.78 2.87 10.17
C MET A 1 -50.52 3.67 9.86
N HIS A 2 -50.66 4.52 8.82
CA HIS A 2 -49.74 5.57 8.31
C HIS A 2 -48.33 5.08 7.91
N ALA A 3 -47.97 4.83 6.66
CA ALA A 3 -48.04 5.68 5.43
C ALA A 3 -47.29 7.01 5.60
N GLU A 4 -46.14 7.11 4.94
CA GLU A 4 -45.90 8.22 4.03
C GLU A 4 -44.60 8.10 3.24
N SER A 5 -44.70 8.54 2.01
CA SER A 5 -43.89 8.27 0.83
C SER A 5 -42.80 9.34 0.55
N PRO A 6 -42.18 9.37 -0.64
CA PRO A 6 -40.76 9.67 -0.85
C PRO A 6 -40.51 11.11 -1.36
N HIS A 7 -39.35 11.64 -1.14
CA HIS A 7 -38.93 12.94 -1.70
C HIS A 7 -38.22 12.84 -3.04
N HIS A 8 -38.88 13.49 -4.01
CA HIS A 8 -38.44 13.86 -5.36
C HIS A 8 -37.16 14.69 -5.36
N TRP A 9 -36.26 14.35 -6.27
CA TRP A 9 -35.25 15.28 -6.77
C TRP A 9 -35.69 15.86 -8.11
N LYS A 10 -35.97 17.18 -8.11
CA LYS A 10 -36.24 17.97 -9.31
C LYS A 10 -34.93 18.47 -9.93
N SER A 11 -34.79 18.21 -11.20
CA SER A 11 -33.87 18.82 -12.13
C SER A 11 -34.13 20.33 -12.29
N GLY A 12 -33.09 21.16 -12.12
CA GLY A 12 -33.11 22.58 -12.42
C GLY A 12 -32.27 22.89 -13.66
N LEU A 13 -32.93 23.05 -14.81
CA LEU A 13 -32.38 23.69 -15.99
C LEU A 13 -32.65 25.20 -15.90
N GLY A 14 -31.61 26.00 -15.74
CA GLY A 14 -31.67 27.45 -15.82
C GLY A 14 -31.50 27.95 -17.25
N ALA A 15 -32.55 28.48 -17.81
CA ALA A 15 -32.56 29.23 -19.06
C ALA A 15 -31.98 30.65 -18.84
N ILE A 16 -31.04 31.04 -19.70
CA ILE A 16 -30.57 32.45 -19.74
C ILE A 16 -31.21 33.10 -20.98
N ASP A 17 -32.18 33.98 -20.68
CA ASP A 17 -32.81 34.90 -21.61
C ASP A 17 -31.94 36.17 -21.70
N GLY A 18 -31.52 36.53 -22.90
CA GLY A 18 -30.71 37.71 -23.20
C GLY A 18 -31.25 38.50 -24.40
N ARG A 19 -32.33 39.25 -24.15
CA ARG A 19 -32.82 40.26 -25.10
C ARG A 19 -31.75 41.34 -25.33
N ARG A 20 -31.46 41.63 -26.60
CA ARG A 20 -30.95 42.96 -27.03
C ARG A 20 -31.81 43.54 -28.12
N LYS A 21 -32.08 44.82 -27.85
CA LYS A 21 -32.97 45.74 -28.59
C LYS A 21 -32.42 46.13 -29.95
N HIS A 22 -33.38 46.39 -30.84
CA HIS A 22 -33.26 47.08 -32.10
C HIS A 22 -32.56 48.46 -31.99
N GLN A 23 -31.73 48.72 -32.99
CA GLN A 23 -31.59 50.09 -33.56
C GLN A 23 -31.47 49.97 -35.06
N THR A 24 -32.45 50.61 -35.71
CA THR A 24 -32.55 50.91 -37.12
C THR A 24 -31.72 52.14 -37.44
N GLU A 25 -30.91 52.09 -38.50
CA GLU A 25 -30.55 53.26 -39.28
C GLU A 25 -30.39 52.89 -40.77
N ASP A 26 -31.21 53.53 -41.58
CA ASP A 26 -31.15 53.59 -43.05
C ASP A 26 -29.87 54.29 -43.52
N HIS A 27 -29.23 53.79 -44.56
CA HIS A 27 -28.74 54.64 -45.64
C HIS A 27 -28.53 53.87 -46.95
N GLN A 28 -28.93 54.51 -48.02
CA GLN A 28 -29.10 54.11 -49.39
C GLN A 28 -27.80 53.99 -50.19
N HIS A 29 -27.92 53.24 -51.28
CA HIS A 29 -27.25 53.31 -52.61
C HIS A 29 -25.83 52.74 -52.77
N GLY A 30 -25.76 51.81 -53.67
CA GLY A 30 -24.57 51.42 -54.41
C GLY A 30 -24.65 50.05 -55.07
N SER A 31 -25.27 49.99 -56.23
CA SER A 31 -25.25 48.81 -57.11
C SER A 31 -23.84 48.46 -57.54
N CYS A 32 -23.39 47.23 -57.34
CA CYS A 32 -22.50 46.57 -58.30
C CYS A 32 -22.61 45.06 -58.15
N SER A 33 -23.15 44.49 -59.21
CA SER A 33 -23.24 43.08 -59.51
C SER A 33 -21.87 42.42 -59.55
N THR A 34 -21.61 41.44 -58.78
CA THR A 34 -20.87 40.21 -59.16
C THR A 34 -21.16 39.14 -58.11
N ARG A 35 -22.20 38.39 -58.43
CA ARG A 35 -22.57 37.19 -57.67
C ARG A 35 -21.55 36.09 -58.01
N ASN A 36 -20.44 36.06 -57.25
CA ASN A 36 -19.56 34.91 -57.26
C ASN A 36 -20.23 33.84 -56.41
N GLN A 37 -21.11 33.07 -57.03
CA GLN A 37 -21.65 31.84 -56.47
C GLN A 37 -20.50 30.85 -56.39
N VAL A 38 -19.82 30.79 -55.25
CA VAL A 38 -19.05 29.62 -54.90
C VAL A 38 -20.04 28.48 -54.75
N ARG A 39 -20.21 27.72 -55.87
CA ARG A 39 -20.82 26.41 -55.82
C ARG A 39 -19.96 25.55 -54.91
N VAL A 40 -20.38 25.41 -53.69
CA VAL A 40 -19.93 24.33 -52.82
C VAL A 40 -20.59 23.09 -53.47
N ASP A 41 -19.81 22.41 -54.28
CA ASP A 41 -20.15 21.08 -54.75
C ASP A 41 -20.24 20.16 -53.52
N THR A 42 -21.42 20.09 -52.93
CA THR A 42 -21.79 18.99 -52.05
C THR A 42 -21.90 17.76 -52.91
N ALA A 43 -20.74 17.17 -53.27
CA ALA A 43 -20.69 15.85 -53.85
C ALA A 43 -21.42 14.93 -52.86
N SER A 44 -22.61 14.49 -53.22
CA SER A 44 -23.39 13.55 -52.44
C SER A 44 -22.60 12.25 -52.37
N VAL A 45 -21.85 12.08 -51.24
CA VAL A 45 -21.15 10.84 -50.95
C VAL A 45 -22.18 9.74 -50.90
N THR A 46 -22.06 8.75 -51.78
CA THR A 46 -23.00 7.63 -51.84
C THR A 46 -22.96 6.86 -50.50
N PRO A 47 -24.06 6.25 -50.08
CA PRO A 47 -24.08 5.43 -48.85
C PRO A 47 -22.98 4.37 -48.86
N GLU A 48 -22.63 3.82 -49.99
CA GLU A 48 -21.54 2.84 -50.13
C GLU A 48 -20.16 3.44 -49.89
N GLU A 49 -19.88 4.64 -50.37
CA GLU A 49 -18.62 5.35 -50.12
C GLU A 49 -18.49 5.71 -48.65
N HIS A 50 -19.61 6.11 -48.03
CA HIS A 50 -19.63 6.38 -46.56
C HIS A 50 -19.33 5.12 -45.75
N HIS A 51 -19.94 3.98 -46.05
CA HIS A 51 -19.66 2.71 -45.41
C HIS A 51 -18.20 2.25 -45.60
N ARG A 52 -17.65 2.42 -46.82
CA ARG A 52 -16.25 2.11 -47.11
C ARG A 52 -15.30 2.99 -46.28
N ALA A 53 -15.57 4.29 -46.18
CA ALA A 53 -14.76 5.22 -45.37
C ALA A 53 -14.80 4.88 -43.89
N ILE A 54 -15.96 4.51 -43.36
CA ILE A 54 -16.10 4.02 -41.96
C ILE A 54 -15.30 2.73 -41.79
N ALA A 55 -15.43 1.75 -42.69
CA ALA A 55 -14.70 0.49 -42.58
C ALA A 55 -13.18 0.68 -42.61
N VAL A 56 -12.66 1.61 -43.42
CA VAL A 56 -11.24 1.97 -43.45
C VAL A 56 -10.81 2.59 -42.11
N LYS A 57 -11.58 3.54 -41.56
CA LYS A 57 -11.30 4.15 -40.25
C LYS A 57 -11.30 3.11 -39.13
N TRP A 58 -12.25 2.20 -39.09
CA TRP A 58 -12.32 1.10 -38.13
C TRP A 58 -11.11 0.17 -38.22
N ARG A 59 -10.70 -0.23 -39.42
CA ARG A 59 -9.51 -1.06 -39.63
C ARG A 59 -8.24 -0.35 -39.14
N ALA A 60 -8.11 0.94 -39.45
CA ALA A 60 -6.97 1.75 -39.01
C ALA A 60 -6.95 1.90 -37.46
N SER A 61 -8.12 2.09 -36.82
CA SER A 61 -8.25 2.15 -35.37
C SER A 61 -7.84 0.83 -34.70
N LEU A 62 -8.36 -0.31 -35.22
CA LEU A 62 -7.99 -1.64 -34.71
C LEU A 62 -6.50 -1.95 -34.90
N ALA A 63 -5.91 -1.54 -36.04
CA ALA A 63 -4.47 -1.70 -36.28
C ALA A 63 -3.65 -0.89 -35.26
N ARG A 64 -4.06 0.36 -35.00
CA ARG A 64 -3.41 1.24 -34.01
C ARG A 64 -3.53 0.67 -32.60
N GLU A 65 -4.70 0.16 -32.22
CA GLU A 65 -4.92 -0.48 -30.93
C GLU A 65 -4.02 -1.71 -30.73
N ARG A 66 -3.88 -2.55 -31.76
CA ARG A 66 -2.97 -3.71 -31.71
C ARG A 66 -1.52 -3.30 -31.50
N ILE A 67 -1.06 -2.26 -32.20
CA ILE A 67 0.31 -1.72 -32.04
C ILE A 67 0.51 -1.20 -30.62
N LEU A 68 -0.43 -0.41 -30.09
CA LEU A 68 -0.36 0.13 -28.74
C LEU A 68 -0.37 -0.97 -27.69
N ARG A 69 -1.20 -2.01 -27.85
CA ARG A 69 -1.20 -3.16 -26.94
C ARG A 69 0.14 -3.89 -26.94
N LYS A 70 0.74 -4.08 -28.12
CA LYS A 70 2.06 -4.71 -28.24
C LYS A 70 3.15 -3.85 -27.56
N GLN A 71 3.17 -2.56 -27.84
CA GLN A 71 4.13 -1.64 -27.23
C GLN A 71 3.98 -1.57 -25.71
N ASN A 72 2.74 -1.52 -25.19
CA ASN A 72 2.49 -1.56 -23.75
C ASN A 72 2.95 -2.88 -23.13
N GLY A 73 2.73 -4.00 -23.81
CA GLY A 73 3.24 -5.30 -23.37
C GLY A 73 4.78 -5.34 -23.27
N GLU A 74 5.47 -4.84 -24.29
CA GLU A 74 6.94 -4.77 -24.31
C GLU A 74 7.48 -3.82 -23.23
N LEU A 75 6.83 -2.66 -23.00
CA LEU A 75 7.18 -1.74 -21.94
C LEU A 75 7.00 -2.38 -20.56
N LEU A 76 5.89 -3.06 -20.31
CA LEU A 76 5.64 -3.75 -19.05
C LEU A 76 6.69 -4.85 -18.79
N LEU A 77 7.06 -5.64 -19.79
CA LEU A 77 8.12 -6.64 -19.66
C LEU A 77 9.47 -6.00 -19.36
N THR A 78 9.80 -4.90 -20.01
CA THR A 78 11.05 -4.17 -19.78
C THR A 78 11.08 -3.56 -18.37
N GLN A 79 9.98 -2.99 -17.91
CA GLN A 79 9.87 -2.46 -16.56
C GLN A 79 10.03 -3.57 -15.51
N ARG A 80 9.37 -4.72 -15.73
CA ARG A 80 9.53 -5.90 -14.84
C ARG A 80 10.97 -6.38 -14.76
N ALA A 81 11.64 -6.52 -15.90
CA ALA A 81 13.03 -6.95 -15.93
C ALA A 81 13.95 -5.97 -15.17
N ARG A 82 13.75 -4.66 -15.35
CA ARG A 82 14.51 -3.61 -14.63
C ARG A 82 14.23 -3.62 -13.13
N SER A 83 12.97 -3.83 -12.74
CA SER A 83 12.60 -3.95 -11.33
C SER A 83 13.32 -5.13 -10.68
N LEU A 84 13.26 -6.31 -11.29
CA LEU A 84 13.95 -7.51 -10.79
C LEU A 84 15.47 -7.32 -10.69
N GLU A 85 16.09 -6.68 -11.67
CA GLU A 85 17.53 -6.39 -11.63
C GLU A 85 17.89 -5.41 -10.50
N PHE A 86 17.12 -4.33 -10.34
CA PHE A 86 17.31 -3.37 -9.26
C PHE A 86 17.19 -4.04 -7.90
N GLU A 87 16.19 -4.87 -7.72
CA GLU A 87 15.92 -5.63 -6.50
C GLU A 87 17.07 -6.57 -6.18
N HIS A 88 17.55 -7.34 -7.16
CA HIS A 88 18.69 -8.23 -6.97
C HIS A 88 19.96 -7.44 -6.54
N ARG A 89 20.18 -6.28 -7.11
CA ARG A 89 21.28 -5.38 -6.71
C ARG A 89 21.08 -4.82 -5.31
N LEU A 90 19.86 -4.46 -4.95
CA LEU A 90 19.52 -3.99 -3.61
C LEU A 90 19.82 -5.07 -2.56
N PHE A 91 19.37 -6.32 -2.78
CA PHE A 91 19.64 -7.42 -1.87
C PHE A 91 21.13 -7.74 -1.73
N ASN A 92 21.86 -7.74 -2.81
CA ASN A 92 23.30 -7.94 -2.76
C ASN A 92 23.98 -6.82 -1.96
N GLY A 93 23.53 -5.57 -2.12
CA GLY A 93 23.99 -4.43 -1.33
C GLY A 93 23.69 -4.60 0.16
N LEU A 94 22.46 -5.00 0.52
CA LEU A 94 22.09 -5.25 1.90
C LEU A 94 22.91 -6.39 2.52
N GLN A 95 23.16 -7.49 1.79
CA GLN A 95 23.99 -8.58 2.27
C GLN A 95 25.44 -8.16 2.51
N LEU A 96 25.99 -7.29 1.66
CA LEU A 96 27.33 -6.71 1.87
C LEU A 96 27.38 -5.89 3.14
N ILE A 97 26.36 -5.07 3.40
CA ILE A 97 26.27 -4.25 4.62
C ILE A 97 26.18 -5.15 5.85
N VAL A 98 25.33 -6.19 5.83
CA VAL A 98 25.22 -7.16 6.93
C VAL A 98 26.57 -7.85 7.17
N SER A 99 27.23 -8.31 6.13
CA SER A 99 28.55 -8.95 6.24
C SER A 99 29.61 -8.02 6.83
N ALA A 100 29.62 -6.75 6.43
CA ALA A 100 30.53 -5.74 6.97
C ALA A 100 30.28 -5.49 8.46
N LEU A 101 29.00 -5.37 8.87
CA LEU A 101 28.63 -5.21 10.28
C LEU A 101 29.05 -6.42 11.11
N LEU A 102 28.79 -7.63 10.65
CA LEU A 102 29.20 -8.87 11.32
C LEU A 102 30.71 -9.02 11.40
N LEU A 103 31.45 -8.56 10.38
CA LEU A 103 32.91 -8.54 10.43
C LEU A 103 33.40 -7.55 11.51
N GLN A 104 32.80 -6.37 11.60
CA GLN A 104 33.11 -5.40 12.65
C GLN A 104 32.78 -5.92 14.05
N CYS A 105 31.73 -6.74 14.22
CA CYS A 105 31.41 -7.38 15.50
C CYS A 105 32.59 -8.20 16.06
N ARG A 106 33.41 -8.83 15.18
CA ARG A 106 34.52 -9.70 15.60
C ARG A 106 35.67 -8.94 16.28
N THR A 107 35.83 -7.65 15.96
CA THR A 107 36.92 -6.81 16.48
C THR A 107 36.45 -5.76 17.47
N ALA A 108 35.13 -5.63 17.64
CA ALA A 108 34.53 -4.63 18.52
C ALA A 108 34.49 -5.10 19.99
N THR A 109 34.39 -4.15 20.93
CA THR A 109 34.09 -4.46 22.34
C THR A 109 32.70 -5.06 22.48
N ALA A 110 32.46 -5.89 23.49
CA ALA A 110 31.20 -6.61 23.66
C ALA A 110 29.93 -5.73 23.58
N PRO A 111 29.83 -4.53 24.15
CA PRO A 111 28.67 -3.66 23.99
C PRO A 111 28.47 -3.19 22.53
N VAL A 112 29.55 -2.86 21.85
CA VAL A 112 29.52 -2.40 20.44
C VAL A 112 29.15 -3.56 19.52
N ALA A 113 29.75 -4.74 19.73
CA ALA A 113 29.43 -5.94 18.98
C ALA A 113 27.95 -6.31 19.08
N ALA A 114 27.36 -6.20 20.28
CA ALA A 114 25.93 -6.44 20.49
C ALA A 114 25.07 -5.45 19.65
N GLN A 115 25.41 -4.16 19.63
CA GLN A 115 24.67 -3.16 18.85
C GLN A 115 24.80 -3.39 17.35
N LEU A 116 26.00 -3.71 16.85
CA LEU A 116 26.24 -4.04 15.45
C LEU A 116 25.48 -5.32 15.03
N GLY A 117 25.45 -6.33 15.90
CA GLY A 117 24.67 -7.56 15.68
C GLY A 117 23.17 -7.26 15.56
N ILE A 118 22.61 -6.42 16.42
CA ILE A 118 21.23 -5.98 16.35
C ILE A 118 20.95 -5.26 15.02
N ALA A 119 21.83 -4.34 14.62
CA ALA A 119 21.70 -3.62 13.34
C ALA A 119 21.74 -4.57 12.12
N ALA A 120 22.69 -5.52 12.12
CA ALA A 120 22.78 -6.55 11.07
C ALA A 120 21.51 -7.41 11.00
N GLY A 121 20.97 -7.82 12.16
CA GLY A 121 19.71 -8.57 12.25
C GLY A 121 18.52 -7.83 11.64
N ARG A 122 18.40 -6.52 11.92
CA ARG A 122 17.33 -5.67 11.35
C ARG A 122 17.42 -5.53 9.84
N ILE A 123 18.62 -5.28 9.31
CA ILE A 123 18.82 -5.20 7.86
C ILE A 123 18.49 -6.54 7.19
N SER A 124 18.86 -7.65 7.82
CA SER A 124 18.51 -8.98 7.33
C SER A 124 17.00 -9.23 7.35
N ALA A 125 16.30 -8.80 8.42
CA ALA A 125 14.85 -8.90 8.51
C ALA A 125 14.15 -8.08 7.43
N PHE A 126 14.57 -6.84 7.22
CA PHE A 126 14.08 -6.00 6.11
C PHE A 126 14.24 -6.71 4.76
N GLY A 127 15.42 -7.25 4.49
CA GLY A 127 15.68 -8.01 3.25
C GLY A 127 14.75 -9.21 3.09
N ARG A 128 14.49 -9.98 4.15
CA ARG A 128 13.59 -11.15 4.11
C ARG A 128 12.14 -10.74 3.82
N VAL A 129 11.59 -9.79 4.58
CA VAL A 129 10.22 -9.31 4.39
C VAL A 129 10.02 -8.76 2.97
N HIS A 130 10.94 -7.92 2.52
CA HIS A 130 10.88 -7.34 1.18
C HIS A 130 10.93 -8.41 0.07
N ARG A 131 11.83 -9.40 0.16
CA ARG A 131 11.93 -10.49 -0.82
C ARG A 131 10.64 -11.30 -0.92
N ARG A 132 9.98 -11.57 0.20
CA ARG A 132 8.72 -12.33 0.22
C ARG A 132 7.59 -11.62 -0.48
N LEU A 133 7.49 -10.31 -0.28
CA LEU A 133 6.45 -9.51 -0.92
C LEU A 133 6.57 -9.47 -2.44
N GLN A 134 7.78 -9.66 -2.96
CA GLN A 134 8.03 -9.71 -4.40
C GLN A 134 7.66 -11.05 -5.04
N LEU A 135 7.76 -12.15 -4.27
CA LEU A 135 7.31 -13.47 -4.72
C LEU A 135 5.79 -13.57 -4.80
N VAL A 136 5.07 -12.68 -4.10
CA VAL A 136 3.62 -12.51 -4.23
C VAL A 136 3.37 -11.57 -5.42
N ASP A 137 3.54 -12.13 -6.61
CA ASP A 137 3.37 -11.55 -7.94
C ASP A 137 2.31 -10.44 -7.98
N TYR A 138 2.69 -9.17 -8.16
CA TYR A 138 1.87 -8.01 -8.59
C TYR A 138 0.37 -8.01 -8.18
N GLN A 139 0.01 -8.74 -7.13
CA GLN A 139 -1.33 -8.71 -6.58
C GLN A 139 -1.45 -7.43 -5.75
N ASP A 140 -2.51 -6.67 -5.99
CA ASP A 140 -2.84 -5.49 -5.18
C ASP A 140 -3.06 -5.84 -3.70
N LYS A 141 -3.20 -7.14 -3.39
CA LYS A 141 -3.54 -7.67 -2.08
C LYS A 141 -2.68 -8.87 -1.67
N VAL A 142 -2.48 -8.99 -0.36
CA VAL A 142 -1.73 -10.07 0.29
C VAL A 142 -2.59 -10.75 1.35
N GLU A 143 -2.60 -12.07 1.41
CA GLU A 143 -3.22 -12.82 2.50
C GLU A 143 -2.39 -12.67 3.78
N ILE A 144 -2.93 -11.92 4.76
CA ILE A 144 -2.20 -11.54 5.98
C ILE A 144 -1.82 -12.75 6.83
N LYS A 145 -2.67 -13.76 6.94
CA LYS A 145 -2.39 -14.96 7.72
C LYS A 145 -1.15 -15.68 7.21
N ARG A 146 -1.08 -15.92 5.91
CA ARG A 146 0.08 -16.56 5.28
C ARG A 146 1.33 -15.71 5.43
N HIS A 147 1.22 -14.39 5.22
CA HIS A 147 2.34 -13.47 5.36
C HIS A 147 2.92 -13.47 6.80
N LEU A 148 2.05 -13.42 7.82
CA LEU A 148 2.48 -13.48 9.22
C LEU A 148 3.06 -14.86 9.58
N GLN A 149 2.45 -15.96 9.11
CA GLN A 149 2.94 -17.30 9.39
C GLN A 149 4.36 -17.49 8.86
N GLU A 150 4.58 -17.18 7.58
CA GLU A 150 5.90 -17.29 6.94
C GLU A 150 6.95 -16.39 7.61
N LEU A 151 6.57 -15.17 8.06
CA LEU A 151 7.46 -14.30 8.80
C LEU A 151 7.82 -14.88 10.17
N CYS A 152 6.85 -15.42 10.88
CA CYS A 152 7.03 -15.99 12.21
C CYS A 152 7.85 -17.27 12.17
N ASP A 153 7.65 -18.12 11.16
CA ASP A 153 8.43 -19.34 10.96
C ASP A 153 9.92 -19.01 10.76
N ASP A 154 10.24 -18.03 9.88
CA ASP A 154 11.62 -17.58 9.68
C ASP A 154 12.26 -16.99 10.95
N LEU A 155 11.46 -16.26 11.74
CA LEU A 155 11.95 -15.69 12.99
C LEU A 155 12.16 -16.76 14.05
N ALA A 156 11.28 -17.75 14.11
CA ALA A 156 11.44 -18.90 15.03
C ALA A 156 12.72 -19.68 14.72
N ASP A 157 12.96 -19.98 13.44
CA ASP A 157 14.19 -20.66 13.00
C ASP A 157 15.46 -19.87 13.36
N LEU A 158 15.41 -18.54 13.21
CA LEU A 158 16.55 -17.68 13.49
C LEU A 158 16.81 -17.49 14.98
N LEU A 159 15.74 -17.29 15.76
CA LEU A 159 15.84 -16.82 17.16
C LEU A 159 15.87 -17.97 18.16
N PHE A 160 15.32 -19.14 17.80
CA PHE A 160 15.17 -20.28 18.71
C PHE A 160 15.98 -21.52 18.31
N HIS A 161 16.97 -21.38 17.42
CA HIS A 161 17.78 -22.47 16.90
C HIS A 161 18.29 -23.47 17.98
N ASP A 162 18.55 -22.96 19.20
CA ASP A 162 19.02 -23.75 20.34
C ASP A 162 18.02 -23.81 21.51
N GLN A 163 16.79 -23.31 21.34
CA GLN A 163 15.81 -23.19 22.43
C GLN A 163 14.51 -23.93 22.09
N PHE A 164 14.47 -25.23 22.40
CA PHE A 164 13.33 -26.12 22.13
C PHE A 164 12.01 -25.78 22.85
N ASN A 165 12.02 -24.81 23.78
CA ASN A 165 10.86 -24.51 24.62
C ASN A 165 10.14 -23.18 24.27
N LYS A 166 10.45 -22.55 23.13
CA LYS A 166 9.80 -21.32 22.69
C LYS A 166 9.20 -21.47 21.32
N THR A 167 7.98 -20.96 21.16
CA THR A 167 7.26 -20.98 19.87
C THR A 167 6.68 -19.59 19.56
N ILE A 168 6.48 -19.33 18.27
CA ILE A 168 5.71 -18.18 17.82
C ILE A 168 4.43 -18.71 17.20
N VAL A 169 3.29 -18.38 17.80
CA VAL A 169 1.97 -18.83 17.36
C VAL A 169 1.25 -17.71 16.63
N VAL A 170 0.79 -17.98 15.41
CA VAL A 170 -0.01 -17.01 14.63
C VAL A 170 -1.49 -17.35 14.74
N GLN A 171 -2.29 -16.38 15.20
CA GLN A 171 -3.74 -16.44 15.28
C GLN A 171 -4.32 -15.39 14.32
N SER A 172 -4.85 -15.83 13.19
CA SER A 172 -5.38 -14.93 12.17
C SER A 172 -6.47 -15.61 11.37
N PRO A 173 -7.60 -14.94 11.08
CA PRO A 173 -8.51 -15.38 10.04
C PRO A 173 -7.82 -15.23 8.66
N ASN A 174 -8.39 -15.87 7.64
CA ASN A 174 -8.01 -15.61 6.27
C ASN A 174 -8.56 -14.25 5.87
N TYR A 175 -7.68 -13.30 5.63
CA TYR A 175 -8.04 -11.93 5.26
C TYR A 175 -7.02 -11.36 4.31
N GLU A 176 -7.48 -10.57 3.33
CA GLU A 176 -6.60 -9.89 2.36
C GLU A 176 -6.42 -8.43 2.73
N ILE A 177 -5.18 -7.98 2.77
CA ILE A 177 -4.80 -6.58 2.96
C ILE A 177 -4.13 -6.04 1.70
N PRO A 178 -4.14 -4.72 1.45
CA PRO A 178 -3.34 -4.11 0.39
C PRO A 178 -1.86 -4.47 0.54
N ALA A 179 -1.21 -4.81 -0.57
CA ALA A 179 0.21 -5.18 -0.58
C ALA A 179 1.12 -4.07 -0.01
N THR A 180 0.71 -2.81 -0.16
CA THR A 180 1.42 -1.64 0.39
C THR A 180 1.54 -1.65 1.92
N LEU A 181 0.63 -2.33 2.63
CA LEU A 181 0.68 -2.47 4.09
C LEU A 181 1.52 -3.66 4.55
N ALA A 182 1.76 -4.65 3.71
CA ALA A 182 2.41 -5.89 4.10
C ALA A 182 3.85 -5.67 4.59
N LEU A 183 4.64 -4.83 3.89
CA LEU A 183 6.01 -4.50 4.29
C LEU A 183 6.07 -3.76 5.64
N PRO A 184 5.40 -2.62 5.83
CA PRO A 184 5.45 -1.93 7.12
C PRO A 184 4.91 -2.80 8.26
N LEU A 185 3.82 -3.54 8.08
CA LEU A 185 3.29 -4.45 9.10
C LEU A 185 4.27 -5.58 9.43
N GLY A 186 4.90 -6.19 8.43
CA GLY A 186 5.91 -7.22 8.64
C GLY A 186 7.12 -6.73 9.43
N LEU A 187 7.59 -5.51 9.16
CA LEU A 187 8.71 -4.91 9.90
C LEU A 187 8.32 -4.56 11.34
N ILE A 188 7.12 -4.03 11.56
CA ILE A 188 6.60 -3.75 12.91
C ILE A 188 6.53 -5.06 13.71
N VAL A 189 5.91 -6.11 13.15
CA VAL A 189 5.78 -7.40 13.81
C VAL A 189 7.15 -8.01 14.12
N ASN A 190 8.10 -7.94 13.18
CA ASN A 190 9.48 -8.41 13.40
C ASN A 190 10.15 -7.72 14.61
N GLU A 191 10.05 -6.40 14.72
CA GLU A 191 10.65 -5.66 15.84
C GLU A 191 9.95 -5.97 17.16
N LEU A 192 8.61 -6.11 17.16
CA LEU A 192 7.85 -6.47 18.35
C LEU A 192 8.19 -7.89 18.83
N ILE A 193 8.27 -8.89 17.92
CA ILE A 193 8.69 -10.25 18.26
C ILE A 193 10.12 -10.24 18.81
N THR A 194 11.05 -9.55 18.13
CA THR A 194 12.46 -9.47 18.59
C THR A 194 12.57 -8.85 19.98
N ASN A 195 11.71 -7.89 20.30
CA ASN A 195 11.65 -7.32 21.65
C ASN A 195 11.06 -8.32 22.66
N SER A 196 9.99 -9.02 22.31
CA SER A 196 9.37 -10.04 23.14
C SER A 196 10.32 -11.20 23.45
N VAL A 197 11.11 -11.67 22.47
CA VAL A 197 12.09 -12.78 22.66
C VAL A 197 13.09 -12.49 23.77
N LYS A 198 13.49 -11.23 23.96
CA LYS A 198 14.43 -10.82 25.02
C LYS A 198 13.88 -11.02 26.43
N HIS A 199 12.56 -11.04 26.56
CA HIS A 199 11.87 -11.00 27.86
C HIS A 199 10.89 -12.17 28.06
N ALA A 200 10.36 -12.77 26.97
CA ALA A 200 9.44 -13.91 27.03
C ALA A 200 10.10 -15.14 27.66
N LYS A 201 9.32 -15.88 28.43
CA LYS A 201 9.73 -17.13 29.07
C LYS A 201 9.45 -18.34 28.18
N SER A 202 8.33 -18.32 27.47
CA SER A 202 7.90 -19.40 26.58
C SER A 202 7.39 -18.87 25.25
N ASP A 203 6.08 -18.84 25.06
CA ASP A 203 5.45 -18.60 23.75
C ASP A 203 5.18 -17.12 23.48
N ILE A 204 5.32 -16.76 22.19
CA ILE A 204 4.94 -15.46 21.69
C ILE A 204 3.73 -15.67 20.77
N THR A 205 2.66 -14.91 20.98
CA THR A 205 1.47 -14.97 20.13
C THR A 205 1.38 -13.73 19.26
N VAL A 206 1.27 -13.91 17.96
CA VAL A 206 0.95 -12.87 16.97
C VAL A 206 -0.49 -13.03 16.54
N ARG A 207 -1.33 -12.03 16.80
CA ARG A 207 -2.76 -12.09 16.50
C ARG A 207 -3.15 -10.99 15.54
N PHE A 208 -3.88 -11.34 14.48
CA PHE A 208 -4.55 -10.39 13.59
C PHE A 208 -6.05 -10.49 13.77
N GLU A 209 -6.72 -9.35 13.88
CA GLU A 209 -8.17 -9.26 14.02
C GLU A 209 -8.71 -8.15 13.11
N SER A 210 -9.83 -8.44 12.44
CA SER A 210 -10.62 -7.45 11.71
C SER A 210 -11.69 -6.91 12.65
N ILE A 211 -11.50 -5.69 13.16
CA ILE A 211 -12.43 -5.06 14.12
C ILE A 211 -13.69 -4.57 13.39
N THR A 212 -13.48 -3.94 12.24
CA THR A 212 -14.52 -3.52 11.30
C THR A 212 -14.04 -3.78 9.87
N PRO A 213 -14.86 -3.63 8.83
CA PRO A 213 -14.40 -3.77 7.44
C PRO A 213 -13.22 -2.87 7.04
N VAL A 214 -12.95 -1.82 7.80
CA VAL A 214 -11.92 -0.81 7.50
C VAL A 214 -10.87 -0.66 8.61
N SER A 215 -11.12 -1.18 9.81
CA SER A 215 -10.25 -1.10 10.98
C SER A 215 -9.78 -2.49 11.38
N HIS A 216 -8.48 -2.65 11.52
CA HIS A 216 -7.83 -3.91 11.82
C HIS A 216 -6.82 -3.73 12.96
N SER A 217 -6.50 -4.82 13.63
CA SER A 217 -5.44 -4.83 14.63
C SER A 217 -4.47 -5.98 14.42
N ILE A 218 -3.20 -5.71 14.74
CA ILE A 218 -2.17 -6.74 14.95
C ILE A 218 -1.68 -6.61 16.38
N SER A 219 -1.67 -7.72 17.10
CA SER A 219 -1.16 -7.76 18.48
C SER A 219 -0.02 -8.76 18.60
N VAL A 220 0.99 -8.39 19.37
CA VAL A 220 2.06 -9.30 19.80
C VAL A 220 1.99 -9.42 21.32
N LEU A 221 1.84 -10.65 21.78
CA LEU A 221 1.68 -10.99 23.20
C LEU A 221 2.83 -11.89 23.62
N ASP A 222 3.41 -11.62 24.79
CA ASP A 222 4.41 -12.45 25.45
C ASP A 222 4.03 -12.74 26.92
N ASP A 223 4.69 -13.71 27.51
CA ASP A 223 4.53 -14.15 28.90
C ASP A 223 5.65 -13.68 29.82
N GLY A 224 6.39 -12.65 29.43
CA GLY A 224 7.51 -12.08 30.17
C GLY A 224 7.12 -11.38 31.49
N PRO A 225 8.02 -10.60 32.08
CA PRO A 225 7.76 -9.87 33.31
C PRO A 225 6.77 -8.71 33.15
N GLY A 226 6.40 -8.37 31.90
CA GLY A 226 5.58 -7.20 31.59
C GLY A 226 6.40 -5.91 31.45
N LEU A 227 5.69 -4.81 31.27
CA LEU A 227 6.29 -3.49 31.13
C LEU A 227 6.64 -2.90 32.51
N PRO A 228 7.74 -2.16 32.62
CA PRO A 228 8.06 -1.42 33.83
C PRO A 228 6.94 -0.45 34.19
N GLY A 229 6.73 -0.22 35.54
CA GLY A 229 5.76 0.80 35.96
C GLY A 229 6.12 2.17 35.40
N GLY A 230 5.13 2.85 34.79
CA GLY A 230 5.33 4.15 34.14
C GLY A 230 5.98 4.08 32.76
N PHE A 231 5.96 2.91 32.09
CA PHE A 231 6.48 2.78 30.74
C PHE A 231 5.72 3.70 29.79
N ASP A 232 6.46 4.59 29.13
CA ASP A 232 5.98 5.38 27.99
C ASP A 232 6.74 4.95 26.74
N SER A 233 5.99 4.56 25.72
CA SER A 233 6.59 4.19 24.42
C SER A 233 7.32 5.35 23.75
N ALA A 234 6.92 6.60 24.04
CA ALA A 234 7.57 7.80 23.52
C ALA A 234 8.99 7.98 24.09
N ASP A 235 9.23 7.51 25.33
CA ASP A 235 10.54 7.55 25.98
C ASP A 235 11.45 6.38 25.59
N SER A 236 10.95 5.45 24.77
CA SER A 236 11.74 4.30 24.32
C SER A 236 12.85 4.73 23.37
N LYS A 237 14.08 4.85 23.89
CA LYS A 237 15.27 5.29 23.15
C LYS A 237 15.84 4.23 22.19
N GLY A 238 15.26 3.04 22.15
CA GLY A 238 15.74 1.94 21.29
C GLY A 238 15.44 2.21 19.82
N LEU A 239 16.44 2.08 18.94
CA LEU A 239 16.30 2.29 17.49
C LEU A 239 15.12 1.47 16.89
N GLY A 240 14.90 0.23 17.37
CA GLY A 240 13.79 -0.59 16.90
C GLY A 240 12.42 0.03 17.15
N MET A 241 12.22 0.57 18.35
CA MET A 241 10.96 1.22 18.69
C MET A 241 10.76 2.54 17.90
N GLN A 242 11.85 3.27 17.61
CA GLN A 242 11.79 4.45 16.74
C GLN A 242 11.36 4.07 15.31
N ILE A 243 11.87 2.95 14.78
CA ILE A 243 11.45 2.40 13.48
C ILE A 243 9.96 2.02 13.53
N VAL A 244 9.54 1.31 14.57
CA VAL A 244 8.12 0.94 14.77
C VAL A 244 7.24 2.18 14.78
N GLN A 245 7.58 3.22 15.57
CA GLN A 245 6.82 4.47 15.64
C GLN A 245 6.75 5.19 14.29
N ALA A 246 7.86 5.23 13.53
CA ALA A 246 7.88 5.83 12.20
C ALA A 246 6.95 5.09 11.22
N LEU A 247 7.01 3.75 11.19
CA LEU A 247 6.16 2.93 10.34
C LEU A 247 4.69 3.00 10.74
N VAL A 248 4.39 3.01 12.04
CA VAL A 248 3.02 3.20 12.56
C VAL A 248 2.44 4.53 12.10
N LYS A 249 3.24 5.60 12.16
CA LYS A 249 2.84 6.92 11.67
C LYS A 249 2.62 6.92 10.15
N GLU A 250 3.48 6.23 9.39
CA GLU A 250 3.38 6.12 7.93
C GLU A 250 2.07 5.45 7.49
N ILE A 251 1.66 4.38 8.17
CA ILE A 251 0.40 3.68 7.86
C ILE A 251 -0.84 4.31 8.54
N GLY A 252 -0.68 5.44 9.24
CA GLY A 252 -1.78 6.11 9.95
C GLY A 252 -2.36 5.26 11.09
N GLY A 253 -1.54 4.42 11.72
CA GLY A 253 -1.94 3.52 12.80
C GLY A 253 -1.76 4.13 14.19
N GLU A 254 -2.20 3.38 15.20
CA GLU A 254 -2.03 3.68 16.63
C GLU A 254 -1.43 2.46 17.33
N LEU A 255 -0.37 2.68 18.12
CA LEU A 255 0.29 1.64 18.89
C LEU A 255 -0.05 1.79 20.38
N ARG A 256 -0.54 0.72 20.99
CA ARG A 256 -0.88 0.66 22.41
C ARG A 256 -0.10 -0.45 23.11
N PHE A 257 0.39 -0.14 24.31
CA PHE A 257 1.10 -1.07 25.16
C PHE A 257 0.22 -1.37 26.38
N LEU A 258 -0.05 -2.64 26.57
CA LEU A 258 -0.90 -3.14 27.66
C LEU A 258 -0.13 -4.18 28.47
N THR A 259 -0.47 -4.32 29.71
CA THR A 259 -0.02 -5.46 30.51
C THR A 259 -0.73 -6.73 29.99
N GLY A 260 0.01 -7.82 29.89
CA GLY A 260 -0.53 -9.09 29.44
C GLY A 260 -1.57 -9.68 30.38
N ILE A 261 -2.08 -10.85 30.01
CA ILE A 261 -3.17 -11.55 30.75
C ILE A 261 -2.71 -11.82 32.19
N ASN A 262 -3.58 -11.54 33.15
CA ASN A 262 -3.33 -11.70 34.60
C ASN A 262 -2.14 -10.87 35.15
N GLY A 263 -1.84 -9.73 34.55
CA GLY A 263 -0.78 -8.84 35.00
C GLY A 263 0.64 -9.33 34.67
N ARG A 264 0.78 -10.33 33.83
CA ARG A 264 2.07 -10.89 33.39
C ARG A 264 2.20 -10.77 31.87
N GLY A 265 3.46 -10.58 31.42
CA GLY A 265 3.75 -10.41 30.01
C GLY A 265 3.41 -9.03 29.46
N THR A 266 3.70 -8.85 28.20
CA THR A 266 3.42 -7.63 27.45
C THR A 266 2.41 -7.93 26.35
N HIS A 267 1.50 -7.01 26.14
CA HIS A 267 0.55 -7.05 25.04
C HIS A 267 0.67 -5.74 24.24
N VAL A 268 1.29 -5.79 23.09
CA VAL A 268 1.43 -4.64 22.19
C VAL A 268 0.43 -4.79 21.08
N THR A 269 -0.43 -3.79 20.90
CA THR A 269 -1.46 -3.77 19.86
C THR A 269 -1.26 -2.59 18.92
N LEU A 270 -1.14 -2.87 17.65
CA LEU A 270 -1.21 -1.90 16.55
C LEU A 270 -2.61 -1.92 15.96
N THR A 271 -3.28 -0.79 15.97
CA THR A 271 -4.54 -0.58 15.22
C THR A 271 -4.24 0.23 13.97
N PHE A 272 -4.79 -0.17 12.83
CA PHE A 272 -4.58 0.51 11.55
C PHE A 272 -5.82 0.45 10.67
N TYR A 273 -5.86 1.30 9.63
CA TYR A 273 -6.99 1.42 8.73
C TYR A 273 -6.58 1.11 7.30
N LEU A 274 -7.50 0.54 6.52
CA LEU A 274 -7.25 0.33 5.10
C LEU A 274 -7.17 1.68 4.37
N PRO A 275 -6.31 1.82 3.34
CA PRO A 275 -6.19 3.03 2.55
C PRO A 275 -7.54 3.49 1.98
N GLY A 276 -7.81 4.79 2.04
CA GLY A 276 -9.07 5.40 1.59
C GLY A 276 -10.06 5.75 2.71
N PHE A 277 -9.81 5.33 3.95
CA PHE A 277 -10.59 5.74 5.12
C PHE A 277 -9.78 6.68 6.00
N GLN A 278 -10.26 7.91 6.18
CA GLN A 278 -9.70 8.84 7.15
C GLN A 278 -10.20 8.48 8.55
N ILE A 279 -9.30 8.54 9.53
CA ILE A 279 -9.64 8.41 10.95
C ILE A 279 -10.62 9.54 11.27
N PRO A 280 -11.86 9.26 11.77
CA PRO A 280 -12.69 10.32 12.31
C PRO A 280 -11.95 10.96 13.48
N PRO A 281 -11.94 12.30 13.60
CA PRO A 281 -11.30 12.96 14.74
C PRO A 281 -11.94 12.44 16.03
N MET A 282 -11.12 12.03 16.98
CA MET A 282 -11.59 11.63 18.31
C MET A 282 -12.29 12.84 18.96
N GLN A 283 -13.57 12.66 19.33
CA GLN A 283 -14.34 13.60 20.14
C GLN A 283 -13.93 13.49 21.60
#